data_914de255c4ba20eabb6a05b13ab71d1d
#
_entry.id   914de255c4ba20eabb6a05b13ab71d1d
#
_cell.length_a   1.000
_cell.length_b   1.000
_cell.length_c   1.000
_cell.angle_alpha   90.00
_cell.angle_beta   90.00
_cell.angle_gamma   90.00
#
_symmetry.space_group_name_H-M   'P 1'
#
loop_
_entity.id
_entity.type
_entity.pdbx_description
1 polymer ?
#
loop_
_entity_poly.entity_id
_entity_poly.type
_entity_poly.pdbx_seq_one_letter_code
_entity_poly.pdbx_strand_id
1 'polypeptide(L)'
;MHGDDDDFLPVKFGPVSNGEFHPVPHGPVLREAIRRTHELADRNAKRLGISRRSFLTGASGAAATFFTLGACSDEEKRSKGESPGGTFDVSEEATEDPEKAAEELGGEEFIFDVQTHYVNVDLDQPGGEWTAVFPGSSCPEGQEDDDPRTCFTVSAYFREVFVRSDTSMSILSALPAPGEGSGLSPTDMVHAIDVATKLGCDGRVLMHGGAFPHRGPVEAALAGMTDLRDRYDVAAWKIYTMVPTAEHFYFDDHDPARPQIGQKF
;
A
#
# COMPACT_ATOMS: atom_id res chain seq x y z
N MET A 1 -25.04 19.71 4.68
CA MET A 1 -24.11 19.58 3.55
C MET A 1 -22.83 20.26 4.02
N HIS A 2 -21.93 19.50 4.66
CA HIS A 2 -20.55 19.93 4.88
C HIS A 2 -19.78 19.37 3.69
N GLY A 3 -19.51 20.23 2.69
CA GLY A 3 -18.51 19.93 1.69
C GLY A 3 -17.18 19.80 2.41
N ASP A 4 -16.49 18.68 2.21
CA ASP A 4 -15.15 18.49 2.74
C ASP A 4 -14.26 19.59 2.17
N ASP A 5 -13.77 20.49 3.02
CA ASP A 5 -12.87 21.60 2.64
C ASP A 5 -11.54 21.09 2.02
N ASP A 6 -11.26 19.77 2.11
CA ASP A 6 -10.08 19.17 1.51
C ASP A 6 -10.31 18.56 0.11
N ASP A 7 -11.50 18.74 -0.49
CA ASP A 7 -11.84 18.21 -1.81
C ASP A 7 -10.88 18.62 -2.94
N PHE A 8 -10.17 19.70 -2.75
CA PHE A 8 -9.25 20.29 -3.74
C PHE A 8 -7.77 20.22 -3.36
N LEU A 9 -7.45 19.59 -2.23
CA LEU A 9 -6.05 19.42 -1.85
C LEU A 9 -5.40 18.27 -2.63
N PRO A 10 -4.11 18.38 -2.97
CA PRO A 10 -3.38 17.32 -3.69
C PRO A 10 -3.27 16.02 -2.91
N VAL A 11 -3.30 16.10 -1.58
CA VAL A 11 -3.25 14.97 -0.67
C VAL A 11 -4.49 15.02 0.24
N LYS A 12 -5.19 13.90 0.35
CA LYS A 12 -6.32 13.75 1.27
C LYS A 12 -5.82 13.42 2.67
N PHE A 13 -6.20 14.21 3.66
CA PHE A 13 -5.72 14.07 5.03
C PHE A 13 -6.47 13.06 5.89
N GLY A 14 -7.62 12.67 5.50
CA GLY A 14 -8.47 11.83 6.30
C GLY A 14 -8.85 10.52 5.63
N PRO A 15 -9.53 9.63 6.36
CA PRO A 15 -10.06 8.43 5.77
C PRO A 15 -11.04 8.80 4.66
N VAL A 16 -10.87 8.16 3.51
CA VAL A 16 -11.79 8.24 2.37
C VAL A 16 -12.73 7.05 2.39
N SER A 17 -13.97 7.25 1.95
CA SER A 17 -14.96 6.19 1.85
C SER A 17 -15.25 5.86 0.39
N ASN A 18 -15.43 4.57 0.12
CA ASN A 18 -16.02 4.09 -1.14
C ASN A 18 -17.55 4.23 -1.18
N GLY A 19 -18.15 4.84 -0.16
CA GLY A 19 -19.60 5.04 -0.02
C GLY A 19 -20.31 4.02 0.87
N GLU A 20 -19.61 3.02 1.38
CA GLU A 20 -20.18 1.98 2.26
C GLU A 20 -20.29 2.43 3.72
N PHE A 21 -19.51 3.41 4.13
CA PHE A 21 -19.55 3.97 5.48
C PHE A 21 -19.28 5.49 5.45
N HIS A 22 -19.66 6.16 6.53
CA HIS A 22 -19.32 7.56 6.73
C HIS A 22 -17.97 7.66 7.44
N PRO A 23 -16.95 8.31 6.84
CA PRO A 23 -15.67 8.53 7.50
C PRO A 23 -15.83 9.29 8.81
N VAL A 24 -14.97 8.99 9.76
CA VAL A 24 -14.89 9.77 11.00
C VAL A 24 -14.52 11.22 10.65
N PRO A 25 -15.20 12.23 11.20
CA PRO A 25 -14.86 13.63 10.95
C PRO A 25 -13.42 13.93 11.33
N HIS A 26 -12.75 14.79 10.54
CA HIS A 26 -11.39 15.20 10.80
C HIS A 26 -11.20 15.73 12.23
N GLY A 27 -10.13 15.29 12.88
CA GLY A 27 -9.70 15.81 14.17
C GLY A 27 -9.27 17.28 14.09
N PRO A 28 -9.08 17.97 15.24
CA PRO A 28 -8.70 19.39 15.26
C PRO A 28 -7.42 19.68 14.49
N VAL A 29 -6.42 18.82 14.59
CA VAL A 29 -5.11 18.96 13.89
C VAL A 29 -5.28 18.94 12.39
N LEU A 30 -6.03 17.98 11.87
CA LEU A 30 -6.26 17.88 10.42
C LEU A 30 -7.08 19.07 9.90
N ARG A 31 -8.10 19.50 10.62
CA ARG A 31 -8.86 20.71 10.23
C ARG A 31 -7.97 21.95 10.18
N GLU A 32 -7.07 22.10 11.15
CA GLU A 32 -6.13 23.22 11.16
C GLU A 32 -5.10 23.13 10.03
N ALA A 33 -4.58 21.95 9.74
CA ALA A 33 -3.68 21.72 8.62
C ALA A 33 -4.35 22.06 7.28
N ILE A 34 -5.58 21.59 7.05
CA ILE A 34 -6.39 21.91 5.86
C ILE A 34 -6.56 23.45 5.73
N ARG A 35 -6.97 24.11 6.79
CA ARG A 35 -7.15 25.57 6.81
C ARG A 35 -5.85 26.29 6.45
N ARG A 36 -4.72 25.94 7.09
CA ARG A 36 -3.40 26.53 6.81
C ARG A 36 -2.95 26.27 5.38
N THR A 37 -3.18 25.06 4.85
CA THR A 37 -2.86 24.74 3.45
C THR A 37 -3.60 25.65 2.48
N HIS A 38 -4.89 25.88 2.71
CA HIS A 38 -5.67 26.79 1.87
C HIS A 38 -5.18 28.24 1.94
N GLU A 39 -4.81 28.72 3.12
CA GLU A 39 -4.25 30.06 3.29
C GLU A 39 -2.89 30.22 2.59
N LEU A 40 -2.01 29.20 2.70
CA LEU A 40 -0.75 29.16 1.96
C LEU A 40 -1.00 29.16 0.45
N ALA A 41 -1.93 28.35 -0.02
CA ALA A 41 -2.26 28.28 -1.44
C ALA A 41 -2.77 29.63 -1.98
N ASP A 42 -3.63 30.32 -1.24
CA ASP A 42 -4.13 31.64 -1.64
C ASP A 42 -3.02 32.68 -1.67
N ARG A 43 -2.12 32.70 -0.68
CA ARG A 43 -0.99 33.62 -0.58
C ARG A 43 0.02 33.37 -1.70
N ASN A 44 0.44 32.10 -1.87
CA ASN A 44 1.53 31.77 -2.75
C ASN A 44 1.11 31.74 -4.22
N ALA A 45 -0.12 31.35 -4.54
CA ALA A 45 -0.67 31.50 -5.90
C ALA A 45 -0.68 32.95 -6.38
N LYS A 46 -1.08 33.88 -5.49
CA LYS A 46 -1.03 35.34 -5.81
C LYS A 46 0.40 35.80 -6.05
N ARG A 47 1.35 35.37 -5.23
CA ARG A 47 2.76 35.71 -5.36
C ARG A 47 3.36 35.21 -6.66
N LEU A 48 3.02 33.98 -7.07
CA LEU A 48 3.48 33.33 -8.29
C LEU A 48 2.71 33.82 -9.55
N GLY A 49 1.63 34.58 -9.40
CA GLY A 49 0.82 35.04 -10.52
C GLY A 49 0.03 33.96 -11.23
N ILE A 50 -0.26 32.83 -10.54
CA ILE A 50 -1.00 31.71 -11.07
C ILE A 50 -2.34 31.55 -10.37
N SER A 51 -3.23 30.73 -10.93
CA SER A 51 -4.49 30.40 -10.26
C SER A 51 -4.26 29.52 -9.04
N ARG A 52 -5.12 29.64 -8.02
CA ARG A 52 -5.10 28.76 -6.85
C ARG A 52 -5.17 27.27 -7.25
N ARG A 53 -6.00 26.95 -8.25
CA ARG A 53 -6.11 25.57 -8.76
C ARG A 53 -4.79 25.09 -9.35
N SER A 54 -4.13 25.94 -10.17
CA SER A 54 -2.83 25.59 -10.75
C SER A 54 -1.77 25.40 -9.68
N PHE A 55 -1.79 26.22 -8.62
CA PHE A 55 -0.91 26.04 -7.46
C PHE A 55 -1.15 24.70 -6.78
N LEU A 56 -2.39 24.38 -6.41
CA LEU A 56 -2.74 23.15 -5.69
C LEU A 56 -2.50 21.87 -6.51
N THR A 57 -2.49 21.95 -7.84
CA THR A 57 -2.16 20.79 -8.70
C THR A 57 -0.67 20.67 -9.03
N GLY A 58 0.16 21.57 -8.55
CA GLY A 58 1.61 21.57 -8.74
C GLY A 58 2.39 21.08 -7.51
N ALA A 59 3.71 20.93 -7.67
CA ALA A 59 4.61 20.50 -6.61
C ALA A 59 4.54 21.40 -5.36
N SER A 60 4.48 22.73 -5.51
CA SER A 60 4.35 23.65 -4.37
C SER A 60 3.04 23.47 -3.59
N GLY A 61 1.95 23.04 -4.23
CA GLY A 61 0.69 22.69 -3.55
C GLY A 61 0.85 21.45 -2.68
N ALA A 62 1.53 20.43 -3.19
CA ALA A 62 1.86 19.24 -2.41
C ALA A 62 2.81 19.60 -1.25
N ALA A 63 3.86 20.39 -1.50
CA ALA A 63 4.79 20.87 -0.48
C ALA A 63 4.05 21.64 0.63
N ALA A 64 3.15 22.56 0.27
CA ALA A 64 2.34 23.31 1.24
C ALA A 64 1.46 22.39 2.09
N THR A 65 0.93 21.32 1.50
CA THR A 65 0.10 20.34 2.19
C THR A 65 0.92 19.55 3.24
N PHE A 66 2.08 19.04 2.87
CA PHE A 66 2.96 18.32 3.79
C PHE A 66 3.57 19.21 4.86
N PHE A 67 4.00 20.43 4.49
CA PHE A 67 4.53 21.42 5.43
C PHE A 67 3.51 21.75 6.55
N THR A 68 2.27 22.05 6.20
CA THR A 68 1.23 22.38 7.20
C THR A 68 0.84 21.20 8.06
N LEU A 69 0.78 19.99 7.47
CA LEU A 69 0.49 18.76 8.23
C LEU A 69 1.61 18.49 9.25
N GLY A 70 2.87 18.57 8.83
CA GLY A 70 4.03 18.40 9.70
C GLY A 70 4.02 19.41 10.84
N ALA A 71 3.88 20.71 10.53
CA ALA A 71 3.85 21.76 11.53
C ALA A 71 2.72 21.59 12.56
N CYS A 72 1.49 21.30 12.12
CA CYS A 72 0.36 21.09 13.03
C CYS A 72 0.53 19.83 13.88
N SER A 73 1.06 18.75 13.31
CA SER A 73 1.36 17.51 14.04
C SER A 73 2.41 17.75 15.12
N ASP A 74 3.45 18.48 14.81
CA ASP A 74 4.53 18.82 15.75
C ASP A 74 4.06 19.74 16.87
N GLU A 75 3.24 20.75 16.54
CA GLU A 75 2.62 21.63 17.55
C GLU A 75 1.77 20.82 18.54
N GLU A 76 0.98 19.86 18.04
CA GLU A 76 0.16 19.00 18.90
C GLU A 76 1.02 18.12 19.81
N LYS A 77 2.04 17.43 19.27
CA LYS A 77 2.94 16.58 20.05
C LYS A 77 3.65 17.38 21.14
N ARG A 78 4.21 18.55 20.80
CA ARG A 78 4.86 19.42 21.78
C ARG A 78 3.88 19.87 22.86
N SER A 79 2.63 20.15 22.53
CA SER A 79 1.60 20.53 23.51
C SER A 79 1.27 19.41 24.51
N LYS A 80 1.50 18.16 24.11
CA LYS A 80 1.32 16.95 24.95
C LYS A 80 2.60 16.55 25.69
N GLY A 81 3.72 17.28 25.50
CA GLY A 81 5.02 16.91 26.04
C GLY A 81 5.70 15.75 25.33
N GLU A 82 5.24 15.43 24.11
CA GLU A 82 5.80 14.41 23.24
C GLU A 82 6.85 15.02 22.30
N SER A 83 7.82 14.20 21.89
CA SER A 83 8.78 14.62 20.87
C SER A 83 8.12 14.64 19.49
N PRO A 84 8.38 15.67 18.65
CA PRO A 84 8.06 15.63 17.23
C PRO A 84 8.60 14.36 16.59
N GLY A 85 7.88 13.79 15.65
CA GLY A 85 8.32 12.56 15.01
C GLY A 85 8.02 12.60 13.52
N GLY A 86 8.83 11.84 12.78
CA GLY A 86 8.80 11.77 11.34
C GLY A 86 10.15 12.17 10.78
N THR A 87 10.51 11.59 9.64
CA THR A 87 11.76 11.89 8.94
C THR A 87 11.51 12.69 7.66
N PHE A 88 10.24 12.87 7.29
CA PHE A 88 9.85 13.61 6.11
C PHE A 88 9.55 15.06 6.52
N ASP A 89 10.46 15.96 6.19
CA ASP A 89 10.36 17.38 6.48
C ASP A 89 10.36 18.16 5.17
N VAL A 90 9.41 19.08 5.02
CA VAL A 90 9.31 19.96 3.85
C VAL A 90 9.55 21.37 4.30
N SER A 91 10.44 22.07 3.61
CA SER A 91 10.77 23.45 3.95
C SER A 91 9.64 24.44 3.60
N GLU A 92 9.60 25.60 4.28
CA GLU A 92 8.69 26.67 3.90
C GLU A 92 9.02 27.20 2.50
N GLU A 93 10.30 27.21 2.10
CA GLU A 93 10.75 27.62 0.78
C GLU A 93 10.12 26.78 -0.33
N ALA A 94 10.00 25.44 -0.14
CA ALA A 94 9.34 24.56 -1.09
C ALA A 94 7.85 24.89 -1.29
N THR A 95 7.20 25.51 -0.30
CA THR A 95 5.81 25.97 -0.47
C THR A 95 5.70 27.19 -1.38
N GLU A 96 6.81 27.86 -1.65
CA GLU A 96 6.88 29.14 -2.33
C GLU A 96 7.57 29.08 -3.70
N ASP A 97 8.41 28.07 -3.90
CA ASP A 97 9.22 27.85 -5.10
C ASP A 97 8.91 26.47 -5.70
N PRO A 98 8.36 26.41 -6.93
CA PRO A 98 8.06 25.13 -7.58
C PRO A 98 9.28 24.28 -7.90
N GLU A 99 10.44 24.87 -8.16
CA GLU A 99 11.67 24.11 -8.44
C GLU A 99 12.18 23.48 -7.13
N LYS A 100 12.16 24.24 -6.04
CA LYS A 100 12.51 23.74 -4.71
C LYS A 100 11.52 22.68 -4.22
N ALA A 101 10.23 22.86 -4.47
CA ALA A 101 9.22 21.84 -4.18
C ALA A 101 9.47 20.54 -4.95
N ALA A 102 9.81 20.63 -6.24
CA ALA A 102 10.12 19.47 -7.06
C ALA A 102 11.39 18.75 -6.58
N GLU A 103 12.42 19.51 -6.16
CA GLU A 103 13.66 18.96 -5.59
C GLU A 103 13.39 18.20 -4.27
N GLU A 104 12.63 18.79 -3.35
CA GLU A 104 12.36 18.19 -2.03
C GLU A 104 11.35 17.05 -2.08
N LEU A 105 10.33 17.11 -2.95
CA LEU A 105 9.29 16.11 -3.09
C LEU A 105 9.65 15.02 -4.10
N GLY A 106 10.48 15.34 -5.10
CA GLY A 106 10.90 14.42 -6.14
C GLY A 106 12.26 13.76 -5.85
N GLY A 107 12.67 13.73 -4.59
CA GLY A 107 13.92 13.12 -4.14
C GLY A 107 13.96 11.59 -4.34
N GLU A 108 14.89 10.95 -3.68
CA GLU A 108 15.00 9.49 -3.65
C GLU A 108 13.79 8.90 -2.89
N GLU A 109 12.68 8.74 -3.58
CA GLU A 109 11.46 8.17 -3.01
C GLU A 109 11.74 6.74 -2.55
N PHE A 110 11.39 6.46 -1.30
CA PHE A 110 11.34 5.08 -0.83
C PHE A 110 9.97 4.49 -1.19
N ILE A 111 9.96 3.72 -2.27
CA ILE A 111 8.74 3.04 -2.74
C ILE A 111 8.68 1.66 -2.12
N PHE A 112 7.67 1.43 -1.28
CA PHE A 112 7.36 0.13 -0.73
C PHE A 112 6.06 -0.41 -1.35
N ASP A 113 6.20 -1.39 -2.24
CA ASP A 113 5.04 -2.08 -2.81
C ASP A 113 4.54 -3.15 -1.83
N VAL A 114 3.40 -2.87 -1.21
CA VAL A 114 2.82 -3.70 -0.14
C VAL A 114 2.04 -4.91 -0.65
N GLN A 115 1.98 -5.12 -1.97
CA GLN A 115 1.28 -6.27 -2.55
C GLN A 115 1.81 -6.63 -3.92
N THR A 116 2.75 -7.55 -3.95
CA THR A 116 3.28 -8.10 -5.20
C THR A 116 3.04 -9.60 -5.29
N HIS A 117 3.09 -10.11 -6.51
CA HIS A 117 2.94 -11.54 -6.80
C HIS A 117 3.86 -11.94 -7.96
N TYR A 118 4.27 -13.18 -7.97
CA TYR A 118 4.68 -13.91 -9.15
C TYR A 118 4.02 -15.29 -9.14
N VAL A 119 4.15 -16.08 -10.17
CA VAL A 119 3.59 -17.43 -10.22
C VAL A 119 4.72 -18.41 -10.50
N ASN A 120 4.79 -19.47 -9.70
CA ASN A 120 5.64 -20.61 -9.98
C ASN A 120 5.01 -21.42 -11.12
N VAL A 121 5.52 -21.20 -12.34
CA VAL A 121 5.01 -21.82 -13.57
C VAL A 121 5.48 -23.27 -13.75
N ASP A 122 6.48 -23.70 -12.99
CA ASP A 122 7.02 -25.06 -13.02
C ASP A 122 6.13 -26.05 -12.25
N LEU A 123 5.19 -25.54 -11.45
CA LEU A 123 4.17 -26.37 -10.86
C LEU A 123 3.26 -26.86 -11.99
N ASP A 124 3.35 -28.15 -12.25
CA ASP A 124 2.44 -28.88 -13.15
C ASP A 124 1.04 -28.95 -12.49
N GLN A 125 0.50 -27.77 -12.27
CA GLN A 125 -0.79 -27.58 -11.63
C GLN A 125 -1.89 -27.77 -12.67
N PRO A 126 -2.91 -28.59 -12.34
CA PRO A 126 -4.17 -28.58 -13.07
C PRO A 126 -4.88 -27.21 -13.04
N GLY A 127 -4.31 -26.26 -12.38
CA GLY A 127 -4.72 -24.87 -12.27
C GLY A 127 -3.97 -23.95 -13.21
N GLY A 128 -3.85 -24.26 -14.46
CA GLY A 128 -3.74 -23.25 -15.53
C GLY A 128 -4.82 -22.17 -15.42
N GLU A 129 -5.63 -22.27 -14.39
CA GLU A 129 -6.66 -21.34 -13.94
C GLU A 129 -6.10 -19.97 -13.60
N TRP A 130 -4.87 -19.85 -13.07
CA TRP A 130 -4.28 -18.53 -12.80
C TRP A 130 -3.90 -17.79 -14.08
N THR A 131 -3.40 -18.48 -15.08
CA THR A 131 -3.21 -17.90 -16.41
C THR A 131 -4.53 -17.69 -17.13
N ALA A 132 -5.59 -18.42 -16.77
CA ALA A 132 -6.95 -18.18 -17.27
C ALA A 132 -7.64 -17.00 -16.56
N VAL A 133 -7.31 -16.73 -15.30
CA VAL A 133 -7.77 -15.52 -14.56
C VAL A 133 -7.07 -14.26 -15.09
N PHE A 134 -5.85 -14.40 -15.62
CA PHE A 134 -5.10 -13.32 -16.26
C PHE A 134 -4.82 -13.67 -17.73
N PRO A 135 -5.85 -13.77 -18.58
CA PRO A 135 -5.67 -14.20 -19.96
C PRO A 135 -4.78 -13.24 -20.70
N GLY A 136 -3.68 -13.74 -21.26
CA GLY A 136 -2.89 -13.21 -22.39
C GLY A 136 -2.56 -11.71 -22.50
N SER A 137 -3.25 -10.89 -21.74
CA SER A 137 -3.15 -9.43 -21.73
C SER A 137 -2.07 -8.87 -20.81
N SER A 138 -1.24 -9.73 -20.23
CA SER A 138 -0.43 -9.34 -19.08
C SER A 138 1.05 -9.32 -19.35
N CYS A 139 1.51 -9.79 -20.50
CA CYS A 139 2.88 -9.54 -20.93
C CYS A 139 2.97 -8.10 -21.43
N PRO A 140 3.97 -7.33 -20.98
CA PRO A 140 4.24 -6.01 -21.53
C PRO A 140 4.50 -6.08 -23.04
N GLU A 141 4.09 -5.04 -23.78
CA GLU A 141 4.32 -4.93 -25.22
C GLU A 141 5.81 -5.14 -25.54
N GLY A 142 6.09 -6.01 -26.51
CA GLY A 142 7.46 -6.37 -26.89
C GLY A 142 8.12 -7.46 -26.03
N GLN A 143 7.34 -8.08 -25.14
CA GLN A 143 7.78 -9.23 -24.34
C GLN A 143 6.87 -10.45 -24.53
N GLU A 144 6.14 -10.45 -25.66
CA GLU A 144 5.32 -11.60 -26.05
C GLU A 144 6.27 -12.78 -26.28
N ASP A 145 6.10 -13.82 -25.48
CA ASP A 145 6.71 -15.11 -25.66
C ASP A 145 5.65 -16.10 -26.17
N ASP A 146 6.09 -17.18 -26.79
CA ASP A 146 5.20 -18.28 -27.18
C ASP A 146 4.46 -18.88 -25.96
N ASP A 147 5.06 -18.75 -24.76
CA ASP A 147 4.43 -19.09 -23.50
C ASP A 147 4.14 -17.83 -22.64
N PRO A 148 2.88 -17.38 -22.57
CA PRO A 148 2.52 -16.19 -21.81
C PRO A 148 2.80 -16.33 -20.30
N ARG A 149 3.07 -17.53 -19.79
CA ARG A 149 3.41 -17.74 -18.38
C ARG A 149 4.78 -17.17 -18.01
N THR A 150 5.65 -16.98 -18.99
CA THR A 150 7.01 -16.42 -18.79
C THR A 150 6.99 -15.03 -18.17
N CYS A 151 5.91 -14.27 -18.36
CA CYS A 151 5.74 -12.92 -17.80
C CYS A 151 5.38 -12.93 -16.31
N PHE A 152 5.09 -14.07 -15.73
CA PHE A 152 4.71 -14.22 -14.33
C PHE A 152 5.77 -14.89 -13.46
N THR A 153 6.91 -15.26 -14.05
CA THR A 153 7.99 -15.96 -13.36
C THR A 153 8.68 -15.08 -12.31
N VAL A 154 9.44 -15.70 -11.41
CA VAL A 154 10.31 -14.99 -10.46
C VAL A 154 11.30 -14.05 -11.15
N SER A 155 11.82 -14.44 -12.31
CA SER A 155 12.72 -13.59 -13.11
C SER A 155 12.02 -12.36 -13.66
N ALA A 156 10.79 -12.53 -14.16
CA ALA A 156 9.96 -11.42 -14.61
C ALA A 156 9.62 -10.49 -13.43
N TYR A 157 9.29 -11.03 -12.28
CA TYR A 157 9.03 -10.27 -11.06
C TYR A 157 10.21 -9.35 -10.70
N PHE A 158 11.43 -9.88 -10.61
CA PHE A 158 12.60 -9.05 -10.30
C PHE A 158 12.86 -7.98 -11.35
N ARG A 159 12.71 -8.34 -12.62
CA ARG A 159 12.90 -7.40 -13.73
C ARG A 159 11.90 -6.23 -13.66
N GLU A 160 10.62 -6.51 -13.49
CA GLU A 160 9.58 -5.47 -13.53
C GLU A 160 9.54 -4.65 -12.25
N VAL A 161 9.66 -5.31 -11.07
CA VAL A 161 9.49 -4.65 -9.78
C VAL A 161 10.76 -3.89 -9.35
N PHE A 162 11.97 -4.40 -9.65
CA PHE A 162 13.20 -3.83 -9.11
C PHE A 162 14.18 -3.28 -10.15
N VAL A 163 14.08 -3.72 -11.41
CA VAL A 163 15.01 -3.27 -12.45
C VAL A 163 14.38 -2.20 -13.34
N ARG A 164 13.08 -2.30 -13.61
CA ARG A 164 12.34 -1.38 -14.48
C ARG A 164 11.50 -0.36 -13.74
N SER A 165 11.45 -0.42 -12.43
CA SER A 165 10.76 0.55 -11.58
C SER A 165 11.68 1.03 -10.46
N ASP A 166 11.28 2.11 -9.81
CA ASP A 166 12.00 2.69 -8.67
C ASP A 166 11.59 2.05 -7.32
N THR A 167 10.98 0.87 -7.35
CA THR A 167 10.56 0.16 -6.14
C THR A 167 11.76 -0.19 -5.26
N SER A 168 11.76 0.34 -4.04
CA SER A 168 12.82 0.14 -3.06
C SER A 168 12.66 -1.16 -2.30
N MET A 169 11.42 -1.49 -1.93
CA MET A 169 11.04 -2.72 -1.20
C MET A 169 9.72 -3.26 -1.75
N SER A 170 9.53 -4.54 -1.59
CA SER A 170 8.23 -5.16 -1.88
C SER A 170 7.89 -6.26 -0.88
N ILE A 171 6.61 -6.59 -0.81
CA ILE A 171 6.16 -7.74 -0.03
C ILE A 171 5.40 -8.71 -0.95
N LEU A 172 5.87 -9.94 -1.00
CA LEU A 172 5.21 -11.04 -1.72
C LEU A 172 3.97 -11.48 -0.94
N SER A 173 2.83 -11.41 -1.58
CA SER A 173 1.55 -11.79 -0.98
C SER A 173 1.13 -13.17 -1.44
N ALA A 174 0.68 -14.01 -0.52
CA ALA A 174 0.05 -15.29 -0.86
C ALA A 174 -1.10 -15.08 -1.86
N LEU A 175 -1.26 -16.00 -2.78
CA LEU A 175 -2.43 -16.04 -3.66
C LEU A 175 -3.67 -16.48 -2.86
N PRO A 176 -4.91 -16.22 -3.35
CA PRO A 176 -6.14 -16.57 -2.65
C PRO A 176 -6.41 -18.09 -2.63
N ALA A 177 -5.37 -18.89 -2.54
CA ALA A 177 -5.40 -20.34 -2.38
C ALA A 177 -4.38 -20.76 -1.31
N PRO A 178 -4.74 -21.57 -0.32
CA PRO A 178 -3.80 -21.99 0.72
C PRO A 178 -2.87 -23.10 0.23
N GLY A 179 -1.67 -23.15 0.82
CA GLY A 179 -0.75 -24.26 0.77
C GLY A 179 0.23 -24.26 -0.39
N GLU A 180 1.04 -25.32 -0.45
CA GLU A 180 2.15 -25.47 -1.40
C GLU A 180 1.69 -25.66 -2.86
N GLY A 181 0.41 -25.92 -3.07
CA GLY A 181 -0.18 -25.99 -4.40
C GLY A 181 -0.72 -24.65 -4.95
N SER A 182 -0.45 -23.52 -4.30
CA SER A 182 -1.00 -22.20 -4.66
C SER A 182 -0.14 -21.58 -5.68
N GLY A 183 0.34 -21.79 -6.65
CA GLY A 183 1.20 -21.07 -7.63
C GLY A 183 2.17 -19.99 -7.06
N LEU A 184 1.99 -19.62 -5.80
CA LEU A 184 2.93 -18.83 -4.99
C LEU A 184 2.83 -19.31 -3.54
N SER A 185 3.50 -20.42 -3.26
CA SER A 185 3.56 -21.03 -1.94
C SER A 185 4.53 -20.28 -1.01
N PRO A 186 4.48 -20.54 0.31
CA PRO A 186 5.50 -20.05 1.23
C PRO A 186 6.93 -20.43 0.81
N THR A 187 7.13 -21.63 0.30
CA THR A 187 8.43 -22.09 -0.21
C THR A 187 8.88 -21.30 -1.44
N ASP A 188 7.96 -20.95 -2.33
CA ASP A 188 8.27 -20.09 -3.49
C ASP A 188 8.67 -18.68 -3.06
N MET A 189 7.98 -18.11 -2.07
CA MET A 189 8.33 -16.78 -1.53
C MET A 189 9.73 -16.78 -0.90
N VAL A 190 10.06 -17.80 -0.12
CA VAL A 190 11.42 -17.97 0.45
C VAL A 190 12.45 -18.09 -0.67
N HIS A 191 12.15 -18.83 -1.73
CA HIS A 191 13.03 -18.90 -2.90
C HIS A 191 13.30 -17.51 -3.51
N ALA A 192 12.28 -16.67 -3.66
CA ALA A 192 12.47 -15.31 -4.15
C ALA A 192 13.31 -14.45 -3.19
N ILE A 193 13.10 -14.57 -1.89
CA ILE A 193 13.91 -13.89 -0.87
C ILE A 193 15.38 -14.32 -0.95
N ASP A 194 15.64 -15.62 -1.13
CA ASP A 194 16.99 -16.14 -1.33
C ASP A 194 17.63 -15.60 -2.62
N VAL A 195 16.87 -15.48 -3.69
CA VAL A 195 17.33 -14.86 -4.94
C VAL A 195 17.69 -13.40 -4.71
N ALA A 196 16.83 -12.63 -4.02
CA ALA A 196 17.10 -11.23 -3.66
C ALA A 196 18.41 -11.10 -2.88
N THR A 197 18.61 -11.93 -1.86
CA THR A 197 19.84 -11.95 -1.05
C THR A 197 21.08 -12.24 -1.89
N LYS A 198 21.01 -13.23 -2.79
CA LYS A 198 22.12 -13.56 -3.71
C LYS A 198 22.44 -12.43 -4.72
N LEU A 199 21.46 -11.60 -5.05
CA LEU A 199 21.63 -10.42 -5.89
C LEU A 199 22.13 -9.19 -5.11
N GLY A 200 22.39 -9.31 -3.80
CA GLY A 200 22.80 -8.19 -2.95
C GLY A 200 21.66 -7.26 -2.54
N CYS A 201 20.43 -7.73 -2.64
CA CYS A 201 19.21 -7.00 -2.29
C CYS A 201 18.57 -7.55 -1.00
N ASP A 202 19.40 -7.93 -0.03
CA ASP A 202 18.94 -8.48 1.25
C ASP A 202 17.94 -7.53 1.95
N GLY A 203 16.85 -8.10 2.49
CA GLY A 203 15.81 -7.35 3.17
C GLY A 203 14.87 -6.53 2.27
N ARG A 204 15.06 -6.52 0.94
CA ARG A 204 14.18 -5.77 0.02
C ARG A 204 12.92 -6.54 -0.39
N VAL A 205 12.89 -7.85 -0.23
CA VAL A 205 11.71 -8.68 -0.48
C VAL A 205 11.25 -9.28 0.85
N LEU A 206 10.03 -8.99 1.23
CA LEU A 206 9.39 -9.52 2.42
C LEU A 206 8.30 -10.54 2.05
N MET A 207 7.74 -11.23 3.05
CA MET A 207 6.73 -12.26 2.86
C MET A 207 5.47 -11.98 3.66
N HIS A 208 4.30 -12.03 3.02
CA HIS A 208 3.00 -12.17 3.68
C HIS A 208 2.69 -13.65 3.92
N GLY A 209 2.27 -13.98 5.14
CA GLY A 209 1.54 -15.21 5.40
C GLY A 209 0.09 -15.11 4.91
N GLY A 210 -0.43 -16.15 4.29
CA GLY A 210 -1.85 -16.23 3.94
C GLY A 210 -2.71 -16.55 5.17
N ALA A 211 -3.76 -15.78 5.42
CA ALA A 211 -4.78 -16.08 6.42
C ALA A 211 -6.13 -16.29 5.73
N PHE A 212 -6.80 -17.39 6.03
CA PHE A 212 -8.02 -17.81 5.33
C PHE A 212 -9.16 -18.10 6.31
N PRO A 213 -9.65 -17.09 7.05
CA PRO A 213 -10.65 -17.29 8.12
C PRO A 213 -11.99 -17.82 7.61
N HIS A 214 -12.28 -17.65 6.32
CA HIS A 214 -13.50 -18.10 5.66
C HIS A 214 -13.42 -19.53 5.11
N ARG A 215 -12.27 -20.23 5.26
CA ARG A 215 -12.06 -21.58 4.74
C ARG A 215 -11.97 -22.59 5.88
N GLY A 216 -13.10 -23.16 6.24
CA GLY A 216 -13.17 -24.17 7.29
C GLY A 216 -13.21 -23.59 8.71
N PRO A 217 -12.90 -24.42 9.72
CA PRO A 217 -12.91 -23.98 11.11
C PRO A 217 -11.88 -22.89 11.39
N VAL A 218 -12.26 -21.85 12.14
CA VAL A 218 -11.39 -20.72 12.51
C VAL A 218 -10.13 -21.19 13.22
N GLU A 219 -10.25 -22.21 14.07
CA GLU A 219 -9.14 -22.80 14.81
C GLU A 219 -8.08 -23.41 13.86
N ALA A 220 -8.49 -23.98 12.74
CA ALA A 220 -7.56 -24.49 11.72
C ALA A 220 -6.83 -23.36 10.99
N ALA A 221 -7.51 -22.26 10.71
CA ALA A 221 -6.87 -21.07 10.11
C ALA A 221 -5.84 -20.45 11.06
N LEU A 222 -6.16 -20.29 12.35
CA LEU A 222 -5.23 -19.80 13.37
C LEU A 222 -4.03 -20.74 13.58
N ALA A 223 -4.27 -22.07 13.58
CA ALA A 223 -3.19 -23.05 13.65
C ALA A 223 -2.26 -22.95 12.42
N GLY A 224 -2.83 -22.76 11.23
CA GLY A 224 -2.07 -22.54 9.99
C GLY A 224 -1.22 -21.26 10.05
N MET A 225 -1.75 -20.17 10.59
CA MET A 225 -0.97 -18.94 10.80
C MET A 225 0.18 -19.17 11.79
N THR A 226 -0.07 -19.89 12.87
CA THR A 226 0.98 -20.25 13.84
C THR A 226 2.08 -21.09 13.19
N ASP A 227 1.74 -22.10 12.41
CA ASP A 227 2.71 -22.93 11.67
C ASP A 227 3.54 -22.09 10.69
N LEU A 228 2.91 -21.19 9.95
CA LEU A 228 3.62 -20.30 9.03
C LEU A 228 4.61 -19.38 9.77
N ARG A 229 4.18 -18.75 10.87
CA ARG A 229 5.04 -17.90 11.70
C ARG A 229 6.22 -18.68 12.29
N ASP A 230 6.00 -19.90 12.71
CA ASP A 230 7.05 -20.72 13.36
C ASP A 230 8.07 -21.26 12.35
N ARG A 231 7.70 -21.36 11.07
CA ARG A 231 8.56 -21.87 9.99
C ARG A 231 9.22 -20.80 9.13
N TYR A 232 8.60 -19.61 9.03
CA TYR A 232 9.02 -18.57 8.09
C TYR A 232 9.02 -17.20 8.76
N ASP A 233 9.84 -16.29 8.23
CA ASP A 233 9.87 -14.89 8.66
C ASP A 233 8.72 -14.10 8.01
N VAL A 234 7.52 -14.24 8.56
CA VAL A 234 6.31 -13.60 8.07
C VAL A 234 6.25 -12.16 8.54
N ALA A 235 6.36 -11.21 7.61
CA ALA A 235 6.34 -9.77 7.91
C ALA A 235 4.91 -9.25 8.20
N ALA A 236 3.88 -9.79 7.52
CA ALA A 236 2.49 -9.43 7.75
C ALA A 236 1.53 -10.50 7.22
N TRP A 237 0.23 -10.33 7.44
CA TRP A 237 -0.80 -11.29 7.05
C TRP A 237 -1.64 -10.75 5.90
N LYS A 238 -1.88 -11.61 4.89
CA LYS A 238 -2.74 -11.32 3.75
C LYS A 238 -4.05 -12.09 3.88
N ILE A 239 -5.15 -11.36 3.80
CA ILE A 239 -6.51 -11.92 3.80
C ILE A 239 -7.20 -11.50 2.50
N TYR A 240 -7.99 -12.41 1.93
CA TYR A 240 -8.84 -12.15 0.79
C TYR A 240 -10.31 -12.26 1.18
N THR A 241 -11.07 -11.20 0.93
CA THR A 241 -12.50 -11.12 1.22
C THR A 241 -13.39 -11.46 0.02
N MET A 242 -12.78 -11.69 -1.14
CA MET A 242 -13.47 -11.82 -2.45
C MET A 242 -13.99 -13.23 -2.77
N VAL A 243 -14.08 -14.13 -1.80
CA VAL A 243 -14.49 -15.51 -2.10
C VAL A 243 -16.01 -15.61 -2.11
N PRO A 244 -16.66 -15.99 -3.25
CA PRO A 244 -18.12 -15.95 -3.43
C PRO A 244 -18.90 -16.82 -2.45
N THR A 245 -18.25 -17.78 -1.79
CA THR A 245 -18.86 -18.72 -0.83
C THR A 245 -18.56 -18.36 0.61
N ALA A 246 -17.80 -17.27 0.85
CA ALA A 246 -17.50 -16.85 2.19
C ALA A 246 -18.72 -16.21 2.83
N GLU A 247 -19.11 -16.68 4.00
CA GLU A 247 -19.88 -15.84 4.90
C GLU A 247 -19.09 -14.56 5.11
N HIS A 248 -19.71 -13.42 4.92
CA HIS A 248 -19.05 -12.14 5.15
C HIS A 248 -18.54 -12.10 6.57
N PHE A 249 -17.25 -11.90 6.74
CA PHE A 249 -16.69 -11.62 8.05
C PHE A 249 -16.11 -10.21 8.05
N TYR A 250 -16.27 -9.53 9.17
CA TYR A 250 -15.70 -8.22 9.41
C TYR A 250 -14.82 -8.29 10.65
N PHE A 251 -13.69 -7.60 10.63
CA PHE A 251 -12.80 -7.55 11.80
C PHE A 251 -13.44 -6.88 13.02
N ASP A 252 -14.39 -6.01 12.78
CA ASP A 252 -15.14 -5.26 13.79
C ASP A 252 -16.58 -5.75 13.97
N ASP A 253 -16.91 -6.96 13.52
CA ASP A 253 -18.26 -7.50 13.66
C ASP A 253 -18.63 -7.73 15.14
N HIS A 254 -19.50 -6.88 15.66
CA HIS A 254 -20.03 -6.93 17.01
C HIS A 254 -21.44 -7.54 17.07
N ASP A 255 -22.00 -7.97 15.95
CA ASP A 255 -23.33 -8.59 15.92
C ASP A 255 -23.28 -9.99 16.58
N PRO A 256 -23.91 -10.18 17.76
CA PRO A 256 -23.89 -11.45 18.46
C PRO A 256 -24.63 -12.58 17.72
N ALA A 257 -25.43 -12.25 16.70
CA ALA A 257 -26.10 -13.22 15.84
C ALA A 257 -25.19 -13.82 14.78
N ARG A 258 -23.96 -13.27 14.60
CA ARG A 258 -22.96 -13.71 13.64
C ARG A 258 -21.80 -14.42 14.33
N PRO A 259 -21.03 -15.23 13.61
CA PRO A 259 -19.90 -15.96 14.19
C PRO A 259 -18.76 -15.11 14.74
N GLN A 260 -18.74 -13.80 14.51
CA GLN A 260 -17.71 -12.85 14.95
C GLN A 260 -16.27 -13.35 14.67
N ILE A 261 -16.09 -13.92 13.49
CA ILE A 261 -14.84 -14.59 13.08
C ILE A 261 -13.67 -13.60 13.12
N GLY A 262 -13.89 -12.38 12.63
CA GLY A 262 -12.85 -11.36 12.56
C GLY A 262 -12.28 -10.96 13.92
N GLN A 263 -13.04 -11.09 15.00
CA GLN A 263 -12.54 -10.77 16.34
C GLN A 263 -11.55 -11.80 16.90
N LYS A 264 -11.42 -12.96 16.25
CA LYS A 264 -10.47 -14.02 16.63
C LYS A 264 -9.10 -13.89 15.96
N PHE A 265 -9.00 -13.04 14.94
CA PHE A 265 -7.80 -12.71 14.18
C PHE A 265 -7.22 -11.36 14.57
#